data_3f455d1d744f3827bed2dd74e1e2e441
#
_entry.id   3f455d1d744f3827bed2dd74e1e2e441
#
_cell.length_a   1.000
_cell.length_b   1.000
_cell.length_c   1.000
_cell.angle_alpha   90.00
_cell.angle_beta   90.00
_cell.angle_gamma   90.00
#
_symmetry.space_group_name_H-M   'P 1'
#
loop_
_entity.id
_entity.type
_entity.pdbx_description
1 polymer ?
#
loop_
_entity_poly.entity_id
_entity_poly.type
_entity_poly.pdbx_seq_one_letter_code
_entity_poly.pdbx_strand_id
1 'polypeptide(L)'
;MITLNINGNQHEVDADPETPILWVLRDTLGMTGTKFGCGAALCGACTIHLDGEAVRSCSTPLSAAEGLNITTIEKATDGSDRVGAAVSAAWVKHDVSQCGYCQSGQIMSATAFLASLPSGSQPTASEIDTAMEGNICRCGTYVRIRAAIADAASNLV
;
A
#
# COMPACT_ATOMS: atom_id res chain seq x y z
N MET A 1 -9.53 -20.24 14.58
CA MET A 1 -8.43 -19.24 14.74
C MET A 1 -7.48 -19.36 13.56
N ILE A 2 -7.08 -18.24 13.00
CA ILE A 2 -6.15 -18.16 11.84
C ILE A 2 -4.92 -17.41 12.32
N THR A 3 -3.73 -17.93 12.02
CA THR A 3 -2.47 -17.26 12.33
C THR A 3 -2.03 -16.44 11.12
N LEU A 4 -1.85 -15.13 11.31
CA LEU A 4 -1.39 -14.19 10.29
C LEU A 4 -0.03 -13.62 10.67
N ASN A 5 0.86 -13.46 9.71
CA ASN A 5 2.09 -12.70 9.88
C ASN A 5 1.89 -11.29 9.36
N ILE A 6 1.78 -10.31 10.26
CA ILE A 6 1.51 -8.92 9.90
C ILE A 6 2.67 -8.06 10.40
N ASN A 7 3.34 -7.38 9.46
CA ASN A 7 4.47 -6.49 9.74
C ASN A 7 5.61 -7.18 10.53
N GLY A 8 5.79 -8.48 10.29
CA GLY A 8 6.81 -9.31 10.95
C GLY A 8 6.41 -9.86 12.31
N ASN A 9 5.16 -9.65 12.76
CA ASN A 9 4.64 -10.20 14.00
C ASN A 9 3.52 -11.20 13.72
N GLN A 10 3.45 -12.27 14.51
CA GLN A 10 2.35 -13.23 14.44
C GLN A 10 1.15 -12.74 15.24
N HIS A 11 -0.02 -12.87 14.64
CA HIS A 11 -1.31 -12.53 15.23
C HIS A 11 -2.27 -13.73 15.09
N GLU A 12 -2.85 -14.15 16.19
CA GLU A 12 -3.93 -15.15 16.18
C GLU A 12 -5.26 -14.41 16.11
N VAL A 13 -6.06 -14.70 15.09
CA VAL A 13 -7.32 -14.03 14.82
C VAL A 13 -8.46 -15.04 14.83
N ASP A 14 -9.48 -14.78 15.64
CA ASP A 14 -10.73 -15.55 15.64
C ASP A 14 -11.75 -14.84 14.75
N ALA A 15 -11.71 -15.18 13.48
CA ALA A 15 -12.60 -14.64 12.46
C ALA A 15 -12.91 -15.70 11.41
N ASP A 16 -14.01 -15.49 10.67
CA ASP A 16 -14.35 -16.33 9.52
C ASP A 16 -13.24 -16.21 8.46
N PRO A 17 -12.75 -17.33 7.87
CA PRO A 17 -11.75 -17.34 6.81
C PRO A 17 -12.10 -16.45 5.59
N GLU A 18 -13.39 -16.25 5.34
CA GLU A 18 -13.88 -15.39 4.25
C GLU A 18 -13.95 -13.90 4.63
N THR A 19 -13.66 -13.55 5.88
CA THR A 19 -13.60 -12.13 6.29
C THR A 19 -12.53 -11.40 5.50
N PRO A 20 -12.83 -10.25 4.87
CA PRO A 20 -11.83 -9.44 4.19
C PRO A 20 -10.73 -8.97 5.17
N ILE A 21 -9.48 -9.06 4.75
CA ILE A 21 -8.29 -8.67 5.55
C ILE A 21 -8.44 -7.24 6.09
N LEU A 22 -9.04 -6.34 5.33
CA LEU A 22 -9.26 -4.94 5.72
C LEU A 22 -9.94 -4.82 7.09
N TRP A 23 -10.98 -5.60 7.34
CA TRP A 23 -11.77 -5.51 8.58
C TRP A 23 -11.02 -6.12 9.75
N VAL A 24 -10.26 -7.17 9.52
CA VAL A 24 -9.38 -7.73 10.56
C VAL A 24 -8.32 -6.71 10.98
N LEU A 25 -7.67 -6.05 10.02
CA LEU A 25 -6.70 -5.01 10.33
C LEU A 25 -7.33 -3.89 11.15
N ARG A 26 -8.46 -3.35 10.68
CA ARG A 26 -9.07 -2.15 11.28
C ARG A 26 -9.85 -2.42 12.56
N ASP A 27 -10.70 -3.46 12.56
CA ASP A 27 -11.68 -3.66 13.62
C ASP A 27 -11.19 -4.64 14.69
N THR A 28 -10.44 -5.68 14.30
CA THR A 28 -9.91 -6.67 15.24
C THR A 28 -8.57 -6.23 15.84
N LEU A 29 -7.65 -5.75 14.98
CA LEU A 29 -6.29 -5.41 15.40
C LEU A 29 -6.07 -3.92 15.66
N GLY A 30 -7.05 -3.06 15.36
CA GLY A 30 -6.95 -1.62 15.56
C GLY A 30 -5.94 -0.91 14.64
N MET A 31 -5.48 -1.57 13.57
CA MET A 31 -4.53 -1.03 12.59
C MET A 31 -5.30 -0.21 11.55
N THR A 32 -5.51 1.07 11.83
CA THR A 32 -6.40 1.95 11.05
C THR A 32 -5.73 2.68 9.90
N GLY A 33 -4.45 2.48 9.67
CA GLY A 33 -3.70 3.09 8.57
C GLY A 33 -4.22 2.69 7.19
N THR A 34 -4.59 1.42 7.02
CA THR A 34 -5.28 0.92 5.82
C THR A 34 -6.72 1.40 5.79
N LYS A 35 -7.18 1.99 4.68
CA LYS A 35 -8.48 2.70 4.59
C LYS A 35 -9.53 1.94 3.79
N PHE A 36 -10.79 2.04 4.20
CA PHE A 36 -11.94 1.61 3.41
C PHE A 36 -12.38 2.71 2.44
N GLY A 37 -12.66 2.36 1.20
CA GLY A 37 -13.23 3.27 0.21
C GLY A 37 -14.43 2.63 -0.51
N CYS A 38 -14.20 1.90 -1.60
CA CYS A 38 -15.28 1.34 -2.43
C CYS A 38 -15.81 -0.03 -1.95
N GLY A 39 -15.01 -0.82 -1.25
CA GLY A 39 -15.35 -2.21 -0.88
C GLY A 39 -15.40 -3.20 -2.06
N ALA A 40 -14.96 -2.79 -3.25
CA ALA A 40 -15.07 -3.53 -4.50
C ALA A 40 -13.75 -3.62 -5.28
N ALA A 41 -12.61 -3.46 -4.62
CA ALA A 41 -11.25 -3.50 -5.17
C ALA A 41 -10.94 -2.44 -6.25
N LEU A 42 -11.77 -1.39 -6.39
CA LEU A 42 -11.65 -0.42 -7.49
C LEU A 42 -10.86 0.84 -7.13
N CYS A 43 -10.92 1.32 -5.87
CA CYS A 43 -10.38 2.64 -5.52
C CYS A 43 -8.94 2.63 -5.02
N GLY A 44 -8.42 1.50 -4.58
CA GLY A 44 -7.04 1.36 -4.09
C GLY A 44 -6.77 1.86 -2.67
N ALA A 45 -7.73 2.47 -1.96
CA ALA A 45 -7.51 3.00 -0.60
C ALA A 45 -7.09 1.93 0.41
N CYS A 46 -7.51 0.68 0.20
CA CYS A 46 -7.25 -0.47 1.06
C CYS A 46 -6.02 -1.29 0.67
N THR A 47 -5.14 -0.79 -0.18
CA THR A 47 -3.97 -1.53 -0.65
C THR A 47 -3.04 -1.88 0.51
N ILE A 48 -2.68 -3.16 0.57
CA ILE A 48 -1.63 -3.75 1.41
C ILE A 48 -0.70 -4.56 0.53
N HIS A 49 0.40 -5.10 1.09
CA HIS A 49 1.19 -6.10 0.38
C HIS A 49 0.97 -7.48 0.98
N LEU A 50 0.87 -8.51 0.12
CA LEU A 50 1.04 -9.92 0.45
C LEU A 50 2.33 -10.40 -0.21
N ASP A 51 3.33 -10.79 0.60
CA ASP A 51 4.67 -11.15 0.13
C ASP A 51 5.27 -10.15 -0.89
N GLY A 52 5.02 -8.85 -0.67
CA GLY A 52 5.48 -7.76 -1.54
C GLY A 52 4.56 -7.37 -2.68
N GLU A 53 3.57 -8.19 -3.02
CA GLU A 53 2.59 -7.89 -4.07
C GLU A 53 1.45 -7.01 -3.56
N ALA A 54 1.11 -5.96 -4.30
CA ALA A 54 0.02 -5.06 -3.94
C ALA A 54 -1.35 -5.71 -4.16
N VAL A 55 -2.14 -5.83 -3.09
CA VAL A 55 -3.50 -6.40 -3.13
C VAL A 55 -4.52 -5.47 -2.49
N ARG A 56 -5.79 -5.64 -2.86
CA ARG A 56 -6.92 -4.88 -2.30
C ARG A 56 -7.52 -5.63 -1.12
N SER A 57 -7.18 -5.25 0.09
CA SER A 57 -7.59 -5.94 1.32
C SER A 57 -9.10 -5.98 1.57
N CYS A 58 -9.87 -5.10 0.94
CA CYS A 58 -11.34 -5.09 1.05
C CYS A 58 -12.03 -6.26 0.32
N SER A 59 -11.33 -6.92 -0.59
CA SER A 59 -11.85 -8.07 -1.37
C SER A 59 -10.98 -9.32 -1.27
N THR A 60 -9.91 -9.26 -0.49
CA THR A 60 -9.02 -10.40 -0.24
C THR A 60 -9.39 -11.03 1.09
N PRO A 61 -9.85 -12.31 1.12
CA PRO A 61 -10.23 -13.01 2.34
C PRO A 61 -9.01 -13.38 3.18
N LEU A 62 -9.20 -13.60 4.48
CA LEU A 62 -8.15 -14.05 5.40
C LEU A 62 -7.48 -15.35 4.93
N SER A 63 -8.28 -16.29 4.41
CA SER A 63 -7.77 -17.57 3.90
C SER A 63 -6.71 -17.42 2.82
N ALA A 64 -6.75 -16.34 2.04
CA ALA A 64 -5.75 -16.05 1.02
C ALA A 64 -4.41 -15.54 1.60
N ALA A 65 -4.37 -15.16 2.88
CA ALA A 65 -3.18 -14.64 3.54
C ALA A 65 -2.49 -15.68 4.45
N GLU A 66 -3.05 -16.87 4.59
CA GLU A 66 -2.43 -17.94 5.39
C GLU A 66 -1.04 -18.28 4.84
N GLY A 67 -0.04 -18.23 5.74
CA GLY A 67 1.35 -18.51 5.38
C GLY A 67 2.08 -17.41 4.62
N LEU A 68 1.42 -16.31 4.28
CA LEU A 68 2.01 -15.15 3.62
C LEU A 68 2.31 -14.02 4.61
N ASN A 69 3.21 -13.12 4.20
CA ASN A 69 3.54 -11.93 4.99
C ASN A 69 2.67 -10.75 4.56
N ILE A 70 1.87 -10.24 5.47
CA ILE A 70 1.10 -9.02 5.27
C ILE A 70 1.98 -7.83 5.67
N THR A 71 2.16 -6.88 4.75
CA THR A 71 2.77 -5.58 5.06
C THR A 71 1.74 -4.48 4.87
N THR A 72 1.57 -3.66 5.90
CA THR A 72 0.65 -2.52 5.89
C THR A 72 1.40 -1.19 5.84
N ILE A 73 0.67 -0.08 5.68
CA ILE A 73 1.24 1.26 5.62
C ILE A 73 2.09 1.60 6.86
N GLU A 74 1.69 1.11 8.03
CA GLU A 74 2.41 1.34 9.29
C GLU A 74 3.86 0.82 9.21
N LYS A 75 4.07 -0.32 8.54
CA LYS A 75 5.40 -0.91 8.34
C LYS A 75 6.13 -0.31 7.15
N ALA A 76 5.44 -0.10 6.04
CA ALA A 76 6.05 0.40 4.82
C ALA A 76 6.65 1.82 4.99
N THR A 77 6.14 2.58 5.97
CA THR A 77 6.58 3.97 6.22
C THR A 77 7.40 4.15 7.50
N ASP A 78 7.77 3.07 8.21
CA ASP A 78 8.56 3.14 9.45
C ASP A 78 10.06 3.39 9.23
N GLY A 79 10.48 3.46 7.99
CA GLY A 79 11.87 3.72 7.59
C GLY A 79 12.74 2.44 7.50
N SER A 80 12.21 1.26 7.81
CA SER A 80 12.95 0.00 7.74
C SER A 80 13.07 -0.55 6.33
N ASP A 81 12.12 -0.22 5.46
CA ASP A 81 12.16 -0.56 4.03
C ASP A 81 12.71 0.61 3.20
N ARG A 82 13.74 0.34 2.41
CA ARG A 82 14.42 1.37 1.59
C ARG A 82 13.47 2.01 0.58
N VAL A 83 12.62 1.22 -0.08
CA VAL A 83 11.70 1.74 -1.11
C VAL A 83 10.59 2.53 -0.46
N GLY A 84 9.97 2.01 0.60
CA GLY A 84 8.91 2.71 1.36
C GLY A 84 9.41 4.01 1.97
N ALA A 85 10.65 4.03 2.48
CA ALA A 85 11.28 5.25 3.01
C ALA A 85 11.49 6.31 1.90
N ALA A 86 11.97 5.91 0.72
CA ALA A 86 12.16 6.82 -0.41
C ALA A 86 10.82 7.39 -0.90
N VAL A 87 9.79 6.54 -1.01
CA VAL A 87 8.43 6.98 -1.39
C VAL A 87 7.87 7.96 -0.36
N SER A 88 7.96 7.63 0.94
CA SER A 88 7.46 8.50 2.01
C SER A 88 8.15 9.86 2.02
N ALA A 89 9.48 9.89 1.87
CA ALA A 89 10.23 11.14 1.78
C ALA A 89 9.82 11.99 0.58
N ALA A 90 9.62 11.36 -0.59
CA ALA A 90 9.15 12.05 -1.79
C ALA A 90 7.72 12.60 -1.62
N TRP A 91 6.82 11.86 -0.93
CA TRP A 91 5.46 12.34 -0.61
C TRP A 91 5.48 13.62 0.20
N VAL A 92 6.35 13.70 1.19
CA VAL A 92 6.54 14.93 2.01
C VAL A 92 7.15 16.05 1.17
N LYS A 93 8.21 15.75 0.42
CA LYS A 93 8.93 16.75 -0.41
C LYS A 93 8.01 17.41 -1.46
N HIS A 94 7.12 16.64 -2.07
CA HIS A 94 6.20 17.11 -3.11
C HIS A 94 4.86 17.62 -2.56
N ASP A 95 4.67 17.62 -1.23
CA ASP A 95 3.43 18.04 -0.57
C ASP A 95 2.19 17.38 -1.22
N VAL A 96 2.25 16.05 -1.37
CA VAL A 96 1.28 15.29 -2.18
C VAL A 96 -0.12 15.35 -1.61
N SER A 97 -0.26 15.19 -0.28
CA SER A 97 -1.55 15.00 0.37
C SER A 97 -2.40 16.27 0.42
N GLN A 98 -3.71 16.13 0.20
CA GLN A 98 -4.71 17.12 0.60
C GLN A 98 -5.54 16.56 1.76
N CYS A 99 -6.67 15.88 1.53
CA CYS A 99 -7.42 15.27 2.63
C CYS A 99 -6.69 14.10 3.31
N GLY A 100 -5.74 13.48 2.63
CA GLY A 100 -4.92 12.38 3.15
C GLY A 100 -5.56 11.00 3.09
N TYR A 101 -6.86 10.88 2.79
CA TYR A 101 -7.58 9.62 2.95
C TYR A 101 -7.09 8.49 2.03
N CYS A 102 -6.78 8.79 0.77
CA CYS A 102 -6.31 7.78 -0.20
C CYS A 102 -4.80 7.52 -0.11
N GLN A 103 -4.04 8.28 0.70
CA GLN A 103 -2.58 8.30 0.59
C GLN A 103 -1.92 7.01 1.08
N SER A 104 -2.46 6.33 2.08
CA SER A 104 -1.93 5.02 2.48
C SER A 104 -1.96 4.02 1.32
N GLY A 105 -3.08 3.92 0.61
CA GLY A 105 -3.18 3.07 -0.58
C GLY A 105 -2.29 3.52 -1.74
N GLN A 106 -2.16 4.83 -1.96
CA GLN A 106 -1.28 5.40 -2.99
C GLN A 106 0.19 5.04 -2.72
N ILE A 107 0.65 5.21 -1.48
CA ILE A 107 2.02 4.89 -1.05
C ILE A 107 2.28 3.39 -1.17
N MET A 108 1.35 2.53 -0.73
CA MET A 108 1.52 1.08 -0.84
C MET A 108 1.62 0.62 -2.29
N SER A 109 0.77 1.14 -3.18
CA SER A 109 0.84 0.82 -4.62
C SER A 109 2.14 1.32 -5.26
N ALA A 110 2.56 2.55 -4.94
CA ALA A 110 3.81 3.13 -5.44
C ALA A 110 5.03 2.34 -4.97
N THR A 111 5.04 1.91 -3.69
CA THR A 111 6.14 1.13 -3.11
C THR A 111 6.27 -0.24 -3.80
N ALA A 112 5.16 -0.96 -4.01
CA ALA A 112 5.18 -2.23 -4.72
C ALA A 112 5.64 -2.06 -6.18
N PHE A 113 5.16 -1.02 -6.86
CA PHE A 113 5.57 -0.71 -8.22
C PHE A 113 7.09 -0.47 -8.31
N LEU A 114 7.64 0.43 -7.50
CA LEU A 114 9.07 0.72 -7.51
C LEU A 114 9.93 -0.47 -7.09
N ALA A 115 9.46 -1.29 -6.13
CA ALA A 115 10.15 -2.50 -5.72
C ALA A 115 10.19 -3.57 -6.81
N SER A 116 9.22 -3.58 -7.73
CA SER A 116 9.16 -4.53 -8.87
C SER A 116 10.08 -4.15 -10.03
N LEU A 117 10.57 -2.91 -10.06
CA LEU A 117 11.44 -2.44 -11.14
C LEU A 117 12.87 -2.99 -10.98
N PRO A 118 13.59 -3.21 -12.10
CA PRO A 118 15.02 -3.51 -12.05
C PRO A 118 15.79 -2.41 -11.29
N SER A 119 16.81 -2.80 -10.55
CA SER A 119 17.64 -1.85 -9.78
C SER A 119 18.20 -0.75 -10.68
N GLY A 120 18.06 0.51 -10.25
CA GLY A 120 18.52 1.68 -10.99
C GLY A 120 17.62 2.11 -12.16
N SER A 121 16.44 1.50 -12.32
CA SER A 121 15.48 1.89 -13.35
C SER A 121 14.81 3.22 -13.03
N GLN A 122 14.57 4.00 -14.09
CA GLN A 122 13.75 5.21 -14.02
C GLN A 122 12.46 4.97 -14.80
N PRO A 123 11.30 4.87 -14.13
CA PRO A 123 10.04 4.67 -14.82
C PRO A 123 9.65 5.92 -15.61
N THR A 124 9.06 5.70 -16.76
CA THR A 124 8.43 6.76 -17.55
C THR A 124 7.13 7.23 -16.91
N ALA A 125 6.67 8.42 -17.27
CA ALA A 125 5.38 8.93 -16.79
C ALA A 125 4.21 7.97 -17.13
N SER A 126 4.24 7.33 -18.29
CA SER A 126 3.22 6.37 -18.71
C SER A 126 3.23 5.09 -17.87
N GLU A 127 4.40 4.59 -17.49
CA GLU A 127 4.52 3.42 -16.62
C GLU A 127 3.99 3.73 -15.20
N ILE A 128 4.29 4.94 -14.68
CA ILE A 128 3.76 5.40 -13.41
C ILE A 128 2.23 5.49 -13.49
N ASP A 129 1.68 6.11 -14.53
CA ASP A 129 0.24 6.27 -14.72
C ASP A 129 -0.46 4.89 -14.76
N THR A 130 0.09 3.95 -15.52
CA THR A 130 -0.44 2.59 -15.61
C THR A 130 -0.40 1.87 -14.26
N ALA A 131 0.71 1.97 -13.53
CA ALA A 131 0.85 1.33 -12.21
C ALA A 131 -0.13 1.90 -11.18
N MET A 132 -0.48 3.20 -11.30
CA MET A 132 -1.31 3.92 -10.34
C MET A 132 -2.77 4.06 -10.76
N GLU A 133 -3.19 3.58 -11.94
CA GLU A 133 -4.56 3.77 -12.46
C GLU A 133 -5.67 3.21 -11.56
N GLY A 134 -5.35 2.17 -10.76
CA GLY A 134 -6.26 1.58 -9.78
C GLY A 134 -6.34 2.35 -8.45
N ASN A 135 -5.72 3.52 -8.33
CA ASN A 135 -5.70 4.32 -7.11
C ASN A 135 -6.38 5.68 -7.34
N ILE A 136 -7.57 5.86 -6.75
CA ILE A 136 -8.40 7.05 -6.95
C ILE A 136 -8.10 8.09 -5.86
N CYS A 137 -7.90 9.35 -6.28
CA CYS A 137 -7.77 10.50 -5.40
C CYS A 137 -8.88 11.51 -5.70
N ARG A 138 -9.84 11.70 -4.77
CA ARG A 138 -10.94 12.64 -4.96
C ARG A 138 -10.48 14.11 -4.97
N CYS A 139 -9.36 14.40 -4.30
CA CYS A 139 -8.73 15.73 -4.32
C CYS A 139 -7.94 16.01 -5.62
N GLY A 140 -7.71 14.98 -6.45
CA GLY A 140 -7.04 15.13 -7.75
C GLY A 140 -5.53 15.38 -7.66
N THR A 141 -4.85 14.83 -6.65
CA THR A 141 -3.40 15.08 -6.45
C THR A 141 -2.49 14.26 -7.38
N TYR A 142 -3.01 13.71 -8.46
CA TYR A 142 -2.31 12.80 -9.37
C TYR A 142 -1.00 13.36 -9.94
N VAL A 143 -0.95 14.65 -10.26
CA VAL A 143 0.28 15.31 -10.76
C VAL A 143 1.40 15.24 -9.74
N ARG A 144 1.07 15.50 -8.45
CA ARG A 144 2.03 15.42 -7.35
C ARG A 144 2.44 13.98 -7.04
N ILE A 145 1.49 13.04 -7.09
CA ILE A 145 1.76 11.59 -6.93
C ILE A 145 2.78 11.13 -7.99
N ARG A 146 2.55 11.45 -9.27
CA ARG A 146 3.47 11.10 -10.35
C ARG A 146 4.87 11.69 -10.13
N ALA A 147 4.95 12.98 -9.78
CA ALA A 147 6.22 13.65 -9.50
C ALA A 147 6.95 13.02 -8.31
N ALA A 148 6.24 12.68 -7.24
CA ALA A 148 6.82 12.03 -6.06
C ALA A 148 7.35 10.62 -6.39
N ILE A 149 6.64 9.83 -7.19
CA ILE A 149 7.09 8.49 -7.60
C ILE A 149 8.37 8.59 -8.46
N ALA A 150 8.41 9.51 -9.41
CA ALA A 150 9.61 9.74 -10.24
C ALA A 150 10.81 10.19 -9.38
N ASP A 151 10.60 11.07 -8.41
CA ASP A 151 11.64 11.52 -7.48
C ASP A 151 12.12 10.38 -6.57
N ALA A 152 11.20 9.58 -6.02
CA ALA A 152 11.55 8.41 -5.23
C ALA A 152 12.40 7.42 -6.03
N ALA A 153 12.04 7.13 -7.28
CA ALA A 153 12.82 6.27 -8.17
C ALA A 153 14.25 6.80 -8.35
N SER A 154 14.41 8.12 -8.54
CA SER A 154 15.74 8.75 -8.70
C SER A 154 16.62 8.60 -7.45
N ASN A 155 16.04 8.48 -6.27
CA ASN A 155 16.77 8.29 -5.01
C ASN A 155 17.05 6.80 -4.70
N LEU A 156 16.56 5.88 -5.51
CA LEU A 156 16.79 4.44 -5.37
C LEU A 156 17.92 3.90 -6.28
N VAL A 157 18.49 4.76 -7.11
CA VAL A 157 19.61 4.44 -8.04
C VAL A 157 20.92 4.25 -7.30
#